data_f9891594a7f0c06f9257f7ddcae980d1
#
_entry.id   f9891594a7f0c06f9257f7ddcae980d1
#
_cell.length_a   1.000
_cell.length_b   1.000
_cell.length_c   1.000
_cell.angle_alpha   90.00
_cell.angle_beta   90.00
_cell.angle_gamma   90.00
#
_symmetry.space_group_name_H-M   'P 1'
#
loop_
_entity.id
_entity.type
_entity.pdbx_description
1 polymer ?
#
loop_
_entity_poly.entity_id
_entity_poly.type
_entity_poly.pdbx_seq_one_letter_code
_entity_poly.pdbx_strand_id
1 'polypeptide(L)'
;FEVAIFFTFYGLNIVNKKKLKKLKMSPVGNTGMPMPIPNFIGGLPGMTAMTTTMMKSWMSSAGVATIPDLLEACNEGEVQLIACQMTMDVLKIDRKDLIDELDVGGAATFLEFAQDADITMYM
;
A
#
# COMPACT_ATOMS: atom_id res chain seq x y z
N PHE A 1 19.36 8.49 5.32
CA PHE A 1 18.84 8.48 3.95
C PHE A 1 17.68 9.45 3.79
N GLU A 2 17.62 10.11 2.65
CA GLU A 2 16.46 10.89 2.25
C GLU A 2 15.54 9.97 1.42
N VAL A 3 14.31 9.74 1.89
CA VAL A 3 13.38 8.77 1.31
C VAL A 3 12.05 9.43 1.00
N ALA A 4 11.51 9.15 -0.19
CA ALA A 4 10.15 9.52 -0.56
C ALA A 4 9.39 8.29 -1.09
N ILE A 5 8.10 8.21 -0.75
CA ILE A 5 7.19 7.17 -1.24
C ILE A 5 6.05 7.84 -2.00
N PHE A 6 5.89 7.46 -3.26
CA PHE A 6 4.84 7.96 -4.12
C PHE A 6 3.74 6.92 -4.29
N PHE A 7 2.55 7.21 -3.77
CA PHE A 7 1.40 6.30 -3.81
C PHE A 7 0.52 6.57 -5.02
N THR A 8 0.37 5.55 -5.89
CA THR A 8 -0.47 5.65 -7.08
C THR A 8 -1.41 4.44 -7.19
N PHE A 9 -2.55 4.60 -7.86
CA PHE A 9 -3.57 3.58 -8.06
C PHE A 9 -3.92 2.80 -6.78
N TYR A 10 -3.72 1.48 -6.76
CA TYR A 10 -4.03 0.66 -5.59
C TYR A 10 -3.17 0.98 -4.37
N GLY A 11 -1.94 1.45 -4.58
CA GLY A 11 -1.05 1.90 -3.50
C GLY A 11 -1.64 3.05 -2.69
N LEU A 12 -2.51 3.87 -3.30
CA LEU A 12 -3.19 4.96 -2.59
C LEU A 12 -4.14 4.47 -1.48
N ASN A 13 -4.57 3.21 -1.52
CA ASN A 13 -5.38 2.61 -0.46
C ASN A 13 -4.61 2.49 0.87
N ILE A 14 -3.28 2.43 0.83
CA ILE A 14 -2.41 2.36 2.01
C ILE A 14 -2.53 3.64 2.86
N VAL A 15 -2.69 4.78 2.21
CA VAL A 15 -2.80 6.09 2.88
C VAL A 15 -4.25 6.58 3.00
N ASN A 16 -5.24 5.78 2.61
CA ASN A 16 -6.66 6.10 2.75
C ASN A 16 -7.17 5.64 4.13
N LYS A 17 -7.62 6.58 4.97
CA LYS A 17 -8.09 6.34 6.35
C LYS A 17 -9.17 5.26 6.45
N LYS A 18 -10.07 5.20 5.46
CA LYS A 18 -11.20 4.25 5.46
C LYS A 18 -10.76 2.85 5.03
N LYS A 19 -9.72 2.74 4.21
CA LYS A 19 -9.28 1.48 3.60
C LYS A 19 -8.08 0.86 4.30
N LEU A 20 -7.24 1.65 4.96
CA LEU A 20 -6.01 1.22 5.59
C LEU A 20 -6.16 -0.03 6.48
N LYS A 21 -7.21 -0.08 7.31
CA LYS A 21 -7.48 -1.23 8.20
C LYS A 21 -8.18 -2.39 7.51
N LYS A 22 -8.65 -2.20 6.28
CA LYS A 22 -9.44 -3.17 5.51
C LYS A 22 -8.70 -3.69 4.28
N LEU A 23 -7.40 -3.46 4.19
CA LEU A 23 -6.57 -3.96 3.09
C LEU A 23 -6.64 -5.48 3.03
N LYS A 24 -6.80 -6.00 1.81
CA LYS A 24 -6.98 -7.43 1.55
C LYS A 24 -5.86 -7.95 0.66
N MET A 25 -5.57 -9.23 0.81
CA MET A 25 -4.61 -9.95 -0.01
C MET A 25 -5.36 -10.91 -0.93
N SER A 26 -5.08 -10.84 -2.23
CA SER A 26 -5.68 -11.76 -3.20
C SER A 26 -5.04 -13.15 -3.13
N PRO A 27 -5.83 -14.24 -3.16
CA PRO A 27 -5.29 -15.58 -3.31
C PRO A 27 -4.91 -15.91 -4.75
N VAL A 28 -5.45 -15.19 -5.73
CA VAL A 28 -5.26 -15.47 -7.16
C VAL A 28 -3.86 -15.03 -7.60
N GLY A 29 -3.08 -15.97 -8.15
CA GLY A 29 -1.72 -15.70 -8.61
C GLY A 29 -0.71 -15.36 -7.52
N ASN A 30 -1.06 -15.54 -6.27
CA ASN A 30 -0.18 -15.21 -5.14
C ASN A 30 0.80 -16.37 -4.87
N THR A 31 2.03 -16.24 -5.35
CA THR A 31 3.10 -17.22 -5.18
C THR A 31 3.72 -17.20 -3.78
N GLY A 32 3.45 -16.19 -2.97
CA GLY A 32 3.94 -16.07 -1.59
C GLY A 32 3.17 -16.91 -0.58
N MET A 33 2.08 -17.56 -1.00
CA MET A 33 1.32 -18.44 -0.11
C MET A 33 2.01 -19.78 0.06
N PRO A 34 2.10 -20.29 1.31
CA PRO A 34 2.73 -21.60 1.57
C PRO A 34 1.94 -22.78 1.00
N MET A 35 0.65 -22.59 0.68
CA MET A 35 -0.17 -23.61 0.02
C MET A 35 -0.63 -23.11 -1.35
N PRO A 36 -0.40 -23.86 -2.43
CA PRO A 36 -0.88 -23.50 -3.75
C PRO A 36 -2.42 -23.61 -3.79
N ILE A 37 -3.08 -22.51 -4.11
CA ILE A 37 -4.54 -22.48 -4.31
C ILE A 37 -4.78 -22.35 -5.82
N PRO A 38 -5.53 -23.31 -6.45
CA PRO A 38 -5.93 -23.17 -7.84
C PRO A 38 -6.71 -21.88 -8.08
N ASN A 39 -6.42 -21.18 -9.17
CA ASN A 39 -7.01 -19.86 -9.45
C ASN A 39 -8.55 -19.87 -9.46
N PHE A 40 -9.18 -20.95 -9.95
CA PHE A 40 -10.64 -21.03 -9.97
C PHE A 40 -11.25 -21.12 -8.56
N ILE A 41 -10.55 -21.77 -7.61
CA ILE A 41 -10.95 -21.80 -6.19
C ILE A 41 -10.68 -20.44 -5.53
N GLY A 42 -9.54 -19.83 -5.84
CA GLY A 42 -9.17 -18.49 -5.36
C GLY A 42 -10.15 -17.40 -5.79
N GLY A 43 -10.84 -17.58 -6.92
CA GLY A 43 -11.88 -16.67 -7.41
C GLY A 43 -13.26 -16.84 -6.78
N LEU A 44 -13.46 -17.80 -5.89
CA LEU A 44 -14.75 -18.03 -5.22
C LEU A 44 -15.07 -16.90 -4.21
N PRO A 45 -16.37 -16.57 -3.99
CA PRO A 45 -16.77 -15.59 -3.00
C PRO A 45 -16.26 -15.93 -1.60
N GLY A 46 -15.69 -14.93 -0.90
CA GLY A 46 -15.16 -15.08 0.45
C GLY A 46 -13.72 -15.61 0.55
N MET A 47 -13.11 -16.12 -0.51
CA MET A 47 -11.74 -16.62 -0.50
C MET A 47 -10.71 -15.53 -0.21
N THR A 48 -10.93 -14.32 -0.73
CA THR A 48 -10.05 -13.17 -0.44
C THR A 48 -10.06 -12.81 1.05
N ALA A 49 -11.21 -12.83 1.69
CA ALA A 49 -11.33 -12.55 3.13
C ALA A 49 -10.64 -13.64 3.97
N MET A 50 -10.85 -14.91 3.63
CA MET A 50 -10.20 -16.04 4.31
C MET A 50 -8.68 -15.99 4.16
N THR A 51 -8.18 -15.78 2.95
CA THR A 51 -6.75 -15.65 2.66
C THR A 51 -6.13 -14.48 3.44
N THR A 52 -6.79 -13.33 3.46
CA THR A 52 -6.33 -12.16 4.21
C THR A 52 -6.22 -12.46 5.70
N THR A 53 -7.22 -13.13 6.28
CA THR A 53 -7.22 -13.50 7.70
C THR A 53 -6.08 -14.47 8.02
N MET A 54 -5.87 -15.49 7.20
CA MET A 54 -4.77 -16.45 7.36
C MET A 54 -3.39 -15.76 7.28
N MET A 55 -3.18 -14.93 6.26
CA MET A 55 -1.91 -14.22 6.09
C MET A 55 -1.63 -13.25 7.23
N LYS A 56 -2.63 -12.52 7.70
CA LYS A 56 -2.49 -11.64 8.87
C LYS A 56 -2.12 -12.42 10.13
N SER A 57 -2.69 -13.61 10.32
CA SER A 57 -2.34 -14.49 11.44
C SER A 57 -0.89 -14.95 11.36
N TRP A 58 -0.43 -15.38 10.18
CA TRP A 58 0.97 -15.81 9.98
C TRP A 58 1.95 -14.67 10.17
N MET A 59 1.67 -13.49 9.62
CA MET A 59 2.49 -12.29 9.78
C MET A 59 2.58 -11.87 11.25
N SER A 60 1.47 -11.89 11.97
CA SER A 60 1.44 -11.59 13.41
C SER A 60 2.29 -12.59 14.21
N SER A 61 2.18 -13.88 13.89
CA SER A 61 2.98 -14.93 14.53
C SER A 61 4.47 -14.79 14.25
N ALA A 62 4.84 -14.26 13.08
CA ALA A 62 6.22 -13.97 12.69
C ALA A 62 6.75 -12.63 13.21
N GLY A 63 5.92 -11.84 13.90
CA GLY A 63 6.32 -10.52 14.41
C GLY A 63 6.49 -9.46 13.33
N VAL A 64 5.82 -9.62 12.19
CA VAL A 64 5.87 -8.64 11.08
C VAL A 64 5.02 -7.41 11.43
N ALA A 65 5.60 -6.22 11.27
CA ALA A 65 4.91 -4.96 11.51
C ALA A 65 3.69 -4.79 10.59
N THR A 66 2.64 -4.18 11.09
CA THR A 66 1.44 -3.85 10.30
C THR A 66 1.68 -2.62 9.42
N ILE A 67 0.84 -2.42 8.41
CA ILE A 67 0.91 -1.22 7.56
C ILE A 67 0.77 0.08 8.38
N PRO A 68 -0.18 0.21 9.34
CA PRO A 68 -0.21 1.37 10.24
C PRO A 68 1.09 1.60 11.01
N ASP A 69 1.71 0.54 11.54
CA ASP A 69 2.99 0.64 12.26
C ASP A 69 4.12 1.15 11.35
N LEU A 70 4.14 0.66 10.10
CA LEU A 70 5.14 1.10 9.11
C LEU A 70 4.94 2.55 8.68
N LEU A 71 3.68 3.02 8.54
CA LEU A 71 3.39 4.42 8.24
C LEU A 71 3.80 5.34 9.39
N GLU A 72 3.58 4.93 10.64
CA GLU A 72 4.04 5.67 11.81
C GLU A 72 5.57 5.77 11.84
N ALA A 73 6.26 4.66 11.57
CA ALA A 73 7.72 4.65 11.46
C ALA A 73 8.23 5.56 10.31
N CYS A 74 7.53 5.60 9.18
CA CYS A 74 7.86 6.52 8.08
C CYS A 74 7.72 7.99 8.52
N ASN A 75 6.67 8.31 9.24
CA ASN A 75 6.44 9.66 9.76
C ASN A 75 7.51 10.07 10.77
N GLU A 76 7.86 9.19 11.70
CA GLU A 76 8.95 9.41 12.68
C GLU A 76 10.32 9.54 11.99
N GLY A 77 10.54 8.80 10.90
CA GLY A 77 11.77 8.84 10.10
C GLY A 77 11.84 9.97 9.08
N GLU A 78 10.88 10.89 9.10
CA GLU A 78 10.79 12.03 8.16
C GLU A 78 10.76 11.60 6.68
N VAL A 79 10.18 10.44 6.40
CA VAL A 79 9.96 9.96 5.03
C VAL A 79 8.88 10.79 4.37
N GLN A 80 9.15 11.34 3.20
CA GLN A 80 8.16 12.10 2.44
C GLN A 80 7.14 11.15 1.80
N LEU A 81 5.87 11.29 2.18
CA LEU A 81 4.76 10.51 1.63
C LEU A 81 3.98 11.38 0.65
N ILE A 82 3.80 10.92 -0.59
CA ILE A 82 3.17 11.68 -1.66
C ILE A 82 2.03 10.88 -2.28
N ALA A 83 0.84 11.45 -2.31
CA ALA A 83 -0.32 10.89 -3.02
C ALA A 83 -0.39 11.41 -4.45
N CYS A 84 -0.65 10.53 -5.41
CA CYS A 84 -0.83 10.90 -6.80
C CYS A 84 -2.14 11.63 -7.04
N GLN A 85 -2.08 12.91 -7.44
CA GLN A 85 -3.25 13.74 -7.74
C GLN A 85 -4.13 13.13 -8.83
N MET A 86 -3.53 12.64 -9.91
CA MET A 86 -4.28 12.01 -11.00
C MET A 86 -5.08 10.79 -10.53
N THR A 87 -4.48 9.95 -9.67
CA THR A 87 -5.17 8.80 -9.09
C THR A 87 -6.32 9.23 -8.18
N MET A 88 -6.14 10.29 -7.39
CA MET A 88 -7.19 10.84 -6.55
C MET A 88 -8.39 11.29 -7.42
N ASP A 89 -8.12 11.96 -8.51
CA ASP A 89 -9.16 12.45 -9.44
C ASP A 89 -9.89 11.29 -10.12
N VAL A 90 -9.16 10.31 -10.64
CA VAL A 90 -9.73 9.12 -11.31
C VAL A 90 -10.58 8.28 -10.37
N LEU A 91 -10.10 8.05 -9.15
CA LEU A 91 -10.78 7.23 -8.15
C LEU A 91 -11.75 8.03 -7.27
N LYS A 92 -11.91 9.33 -7.51
CA LYS A 92 -12.76 10.25 -6.75
C LYS A 92 -12.47 10.20 -5.24
N ILE A 93 -11.18 10.27 -4.89
CA ILE A 93 -10.71 10.29 -3.52
C ILE A 93 -10.41 11.73 -3.12
N ASP A 94 -11.06 12.22 -2.08
CA ASP A 94 -10.79 13.55 -1.54
C ASP A 94 -9.58 13.55 -0.59
N ARG A 95 -8.90 14.68 -0.48
CA ARG A 95 -7.78 14.85 0.46
C ARG A 95 -8.15 14.51 1.91
N LYS A 96 -9.38 14.82 2.31
CA LYS A 96 -9.91 14.49 3.65
C LYS A 96 -10.01 12.99 3.95
N ASP A 97 -10.03 12.14 2.91
CA ASP A 97 -10.07 10.68 3.05
C ASP A 97 -8.67 10.07 3.27
N LEU A 98 -7.63 10.86 3.07
CA LEU A 98 -6.23 10.46 3.23
C LEU A 98 -5.68 10.85 4.60
N ILE A 99 -4.58 10.20 5.01
CA ILE A 99 -3.87 10.53 6.25
C ILE A 99 -3.34 11.98 6.22
N ASP A 100 -3.15 12.57 7.40
CA ASP A 100 -2.82 14.00 7.50
C ASP A 100 -1.37 14.30 7.07
N GLU A 101 -0.44 13.43 7.41
CA GLU A 101 1.00 13.55 7.08
C GLU A 101 1.28 13.07 5.65
N LEU A 102 0.70 13.76 4.66
CA LEU A 102 0.77 13.35 3.27
C LEU A 102 0.75 14.57 2.35
N ASP A 103 1.71 14.63 1.45
CA ASP A 103 1.73 15.61 0.36
C ASP A 103 0.92 15.09 -0.84
N VAL A 104 0.47 16.00 -1.68
CA VAL A 104 -0.19 15.66 -2.94
C VAL A 104 0.66 16.17 -4.09
N GLY A 105 0.94 15.30 -5.06
CA GLY A 105 1.76 15.65 -6.21
C GLY A 105 1.42 14.81 -7.44
N GLY A 106 2.02 15.16 -8.55
CA GLY A 106 1.89 14.44 -9.81
C GLY A 106 3.16 13.70 -10.21
N ALA A 107 3.15 13.14 -11.41
CA ALA A 107 4.31 12.47 -11.98
C ALA A 107 5.55 13.39 -12.07
N ALA A 108 5.35 14.68 -12.33
CA ALA A 108 6.44 15.65 -12.35
C ALA A 108 7.12 15.77 -10.97
N THR A 109 6.33 15.83 -9.89
CA THR A 109 6.86 15.87 -8.51
C THR A 109 7.69 14.61 -8.20
N PHE A 110 7.20 13.45 -8.62
CA PHE A 110 7.93 12.19 -8.46
C PHE A 110 9.26 12.20 -9.25
N LEU A 111 9.22 12.62 -10.51
CA LEU A 111 10.41 12.63 -11.36
C LEU A 111 11.44 13.66 -10.89
N GLU A 112 11.02 14.80 -10.38
CA GLU A 112 11.89 15.82 -9.81
C GLU A 112 12.68 15.27 -8.60
N PHE A 113 12.03 14.51 -7.73
CA PHE A 113 12.70 13.82 -6.64
C PHE A 113 13.58 12.66 -7.14
N ALA A 114 13.05 11.84 -8.06
CA ALA A 114 13.71 10.62 -8.52
C ALA A 114 14.96 10.85 -9.35
N GLN A 115 15.07 12.00 -10.05
CA GLN A 115 16.24 12.29 -10.90
C GLN A 115 17.57 12.35 -10.13
N ASP A 116 17.50 12.76 -8.85
CA ASP A 116 18.67 12.89 -7.98
C ASP A 116 18.79 11.72 -6.97
N ALA A 117 17.89 10.74 -7.05
CA ALA A 117 17.88 9.58 -6.16
C ALA A 117 18.90 8.52 -6.63
N ASP A 118 19.68 7.98 -5.69
CA ASP A 118 20.62 6.89 -5.97
C ASP A 118 19.90 5.57 -6.26
N ILE A 119 18.74 5.36 -5.64
CA ILE A 119 17.94 4.13 -5.77
C ILE A 119 16.49 4.50 -6.01
N THR A 120 15.92 3.98 -7.09
CA THR A 120 14.49 4.10 -7.39
C THR A 120 13.88 2.71 -7.54
N MET A 121 12.78 2.43 -6.83
CA MET A 121 12.09 1.14 -6.88
C MET A 121 10.60 1.33 -7.18
N TYR A 122 10.05 0.39 -7.95
CA TYR A 122 8.62 0.26 -8.21
C TYR A 122 8.11 -1.06 -7.63
N MET A 123 7.00 -1.01 -6.88
CA MET A 123 6.38 -2.18 -6.24
C MET A 123 4.89 -2.24 -6.51
#